data_6e0c626791c7b7dd120cba7eec58061d
#
_entry.id   6e0c626791c7b7dd120cba7eec58061d
#
_cell.length_a   1.000
_cell.length_b   1.000
_cell.length_c   1.000
_cell.angle_alpha   90.00
_cell.angle_beta   90.00
_cell.angle_gamma   90.00
#
_symmetry.space_group_name_H-M   'P 1'
#
loop_
_entity.id
_entity.type
_entity.pdbx_description
1 polymer ?
#
loop_
_entity_poly.entity_id
_entity_poly.type
_entity_poly.pdbx_seq_one_letter_code
_entity_poly.pdbx_strand_id
1 'polypeptide(L)'
;MRHVGRRPRLRLAAAALLPFLLSSCAQHPASEQGAKVYTLYNIVLAIALLIGVGVVGMILLSCVRYRKRPGDDELPPQTHGNTTFEIIWTALPTLVVLSLFAMSFVTIRAIDKPNVKRAAVVEVRGYQWTWTFDYGTNAAGTRVVVRQEGPDKPPEMVVPVGETVHIEERSDNVIHSFFVPRFLFKRDVVPGKANGFDLTVSSPGVYGGQCAELCGTDHALMTFTVRAVGRTEFDKWFAEFKPFRPKCEETGKATSDVTITSPENLAEFTEKCAYVKAGAPTKLTFKNGGGLQHNVAVYDGSITSGGKLIAKTEIIQGGTVTAEVPALKTGGDYNYFCQVHPQMEGRWVVQ
;
A
#
# COMPACT_ATOMS: atom_id res chain seq x y z
N MET A 1 19.15 66.96 3.98
CA MET A 1 19.49 65.69 4.71
C MET A 1 18.28 64.78 4.69
N ARG A 2 18.25 63.72 3.88
CA ARG A 2 17.23 62.67 3.93
C ARG A 2 17.95 61.32 3.96
N HIS A 3 17.82 60.64 5.09
CA HIS A 3 18.36 59.34 5.35
C HIS A 3 17.74 58.27 4.41
N VAL A 4 18.58 57.68 3.57
CA VAL A 4 18.24 56.45 2.86
C VAL A 4 18.54 55.29 3.80
N GLY A 5 17.47 54.77 4.48
CA GLY A 5 17.55 53.63 5.41
C GLY A 5 17.63 52.30 4.69
N ARG A 6 18.70 51.62 4.90
CA ARG A 6 18.95 50.17 4.99
C ARG A 6 17.82 49.21 4.56
N ARG A 7 17.95 48.58 3.42
CA ARG A 7 17.23 47.34 3.03
C ARG A 7 18.16 46.17 2.64
N PRO A 8 19.20 45.78 3.42
CA PRO A 8 19.94 44.55 3.13
C PRO A 8 19.41 43.30 3.90
N ARG A 9 18.64 43.51 4.98
CA ARG A 9 18.24 42.37 5.85
C ARG A 9 17.16 41.44 5.26
N LEU A 10 16.32 41.93 4.35
CA LEU A 10 15.25 41.14 3.74
C LEU A 10 15.80 40.13 2.70
N ARG A 11 16.89 40.45 2.03
CA ARG A 11 17.51 39.56 1.01
C ARG A 11 18.24 38.36 1.61
N LEU A 12 18.84 38.51 2.77
CA LEU A 12 19.52 37.42 3.51
C LEU A 12 18.51 36.45 4.16
N ALA A 13 17.36 36.92 4.64
CA ALA A 13 16.33 36.09 5.21
C ALA A 13 15.65 35.20 4.16
N ALA A 14 15.41 35.71 2.94
CA ALA A 14 14.82 34.91 1.85
C ALA A 14 15.77 33.82 1.33
N ALA A 15 17.07 34.12 1.26
CA ALA A 15 18.08 33.12 0.86
C ALA A 15 18.32 32.02 1.91
N ALA A 16 18.11 32.31 3.20
CA ALA A 16 18.27 31.35 4.29
C ALA A 16 17.05 30.43 4.43
N LEU A 17 15.86 30.81 3.97
CA LEU A 17 14.65 30.00 3.99
C LEU A 17 14.60 28.96 2.86
N LEU A 18 15.28 29.19 1.75
CA LEU A 18 15.26 28.30 0.58
C LEU A 18 15.76 26.87 0.89
N PRO A 19 16.91 26.66 1.57
CA PRO A 19 17.36 25.31 1.94
C PRO A 19 16.44 24.62 2.95
N PHE A 20 15.74 25.36 3.83
CA PHE A 20 14.79 24.80 4.77
C PHE A 20 13.51 24.30 4.08
N LEU A 21 13.02 25.00 3.07
CA LEU A 21 11.89 24.57 2.25
C LEU A 21 12.22 23.35 1.38
N LEU A 22 13.48 23.21 0.96
CA LEU A 22 13.93 22.08 0.16
C LEU A 22 14.19 20.81 0.98
N SER A 23 14.61 20.94 2.23
CA SER A 23 14.88 19.77 3.09
C SER A 23 13.62 19.08 3.60
N SER A 24 12.47 19.75 3.66
CA SER A 24 11.21 19.19 4.14
C SER A 24 10.46 18.33 3.12
N CYS A 25 10.78 18.47 1.82
CA CYS A 25 10.12 17.76 0.73
C CYS A 25 10.80 16.42 0.35
N ALA A 26 12.02 16.16 0.82
CA ALA A 26 12.79 15.01 0.41
C ALA A 26 12.90 13.97 1.53
N GLN A 27 11.99 13.03 1.57
CA GLN A 27 12.14 11.85 2.44
C GLN A 27 13.30 10.99 1.91
N HIS A 28 14.28 10.69 2.77
CA HIS A 28 15.35 9.76 2.39
C HIS A 28 14.75 8.38 2.07
N PRO A 29 15.07 7.79 0.92
CA PRO A 29 14.55 6.49 0.52
C PRO A 29 15.04 5.40 1.46
N ALA A 30 14.16 4.45 1.77
CA ALA A 30 14.47 3.30 2.60
C ALA A 30 14.62 2.00 1.78
N SER A 31 14.63 2.09 0.45
CA SER A 31 14.83 0.95 -0.46
C SER A 31 15.80 1.30 -1.57
N GLU A 32 16.44 0.28 -2.17
CA GLU A 32 17.33 0.47 -3.33
C GLU A 32 16.59 1.02 -4.56
N GLN A 33 15.35 0.56 -4.78
CA GLN A 33 14.48 1.06 -5.85
C GLN A 33 14.16 2.53 -5.63
N GLY A 34 13.81 2.88 -4.38
CA GLY A 34 13.57 4.27 -3.98
C GLY A 34 14.79 5.18 -4.14
N ALA A 35 16.00 4.68 -3.90
CA ALA A 35 17.22 5.46 -4.09
C ALA A 35 17.42 5.88 -5.57
N LYS A 36 17.08 5.01 -6.52
CA LYS A 36 17.11 5.34 -7.96
C LYS A 36 16.08 6.41 -8.32
N VAL A 37 14.85 6.27 -7.80
CA VAL A 37 13.79 7.28 -7.99
C VAL A 37 14.19 8.61 -7.36
N TYR A 38 14.76 8.59 -6.16
CA TYR A 38 15.21 9.79 -5.45
C TYR A 38 16.28 10.56 -6.21
N THR A 39 17.23 9.85 -6.83
CA THR A 39 18.25 10.47 -7.69
C THR A 39 17.62 11.19 -8.88
N LEU A 40 16.71 10.52 -9.59
CA LEU A 40 15.99 11.14 -10.72
C LEU A 40 15.16 12.34 -10.27
N TYR A 41 14.44 12.21 -9.14
CA TYR A 41 13.65 13.30 -8.55
C TYR A 41 14.49 14.55 -8.26
N ASN A 42 15.67 14.38 -7.65
CA ASN A 42 16.55 15.52 -7.35
C ASN A 42 17.07 16.22 -8.61
N ILE A 43 17.35 15.47 -9.69
CA ILE A 43 17.75 16.05 -10.97
C ILE A 43 16.59 16.87 -11.57
N VAL A 44 15.38 16.29 -11.59
CA VAL A 44 14.17 16.98 -12.08
C VAL A 44 13.91 18.24 -11.25
N LEU A 45 14.03 18.14 -9.93
CA LEU A 45 13.84 19.27 -9.01
C LEU A 45 14.87 20.39 -9.27
N ALA A 46 16.14 20.04 -9.46
CA ALA A 46 17.18 21.01 -9.76
C ALA A 46 16.91 21.78 -11.08
N ILE A 47 16.51 21.05 -12.13
CA ILE A 47 16.13 21.63 -13.42
C ILE A 47 14.91 22.55 -13.25
N ALA A 48 13.87 22.08 -12.54
CA ALA A 48 12.65 22.84 -12.31
C ALA A 48 12.93 24.13 -11.52
N LEU A 49 13.79 24.07 -10.50
CA LEU A 49 14.20 25.24 -9.72
C LEU A 49 15.00 26.26 -10.58
N LEU A 50 15.91 25.78 -11.41
CA LEU A 50 16.67 26.63 -12.31
C LEU A 50 15.74 27.38 -13.27
N ILE A 51 14.82 26.68 -13.90
CA ILE A 51 13.81 27.26 -14.79
C ILE A 51 12.91 28.24 -14.03
N GLY A 52 12.37 27.80 -12.85
CA GLY A 52 11.50 28.62 -12.03
C GLY A 52 12.14 29.93 -11.58
N VAL A 53 13.39 29.88 -11.09
CA VAL A 53 14.16 31.07 -10.71
C VAL A 53 14.41 32.00 -11.94
N GLY A 54 14.73 31.40 -13.10
CA GLY A 54 14.90 32.16 -14.34
C GLY A 54 13.62 32.87 -14.76
N VAL A 55 12.49 32.17 -14.79
CA VAL A 55 11.20 32.75 -15.19
C VAL A 55 10.74 33.83 -14.21
N VAL A 56 10.78 33.58 -12.91
CA VAL A 56 10.41 34.56 -11.88
C VAL A 56 11.34 35.76 -11.95
N GLY A 57 12.65 35.54 -12.14
CA GLY A 57 13.64 36.60 -12.32
C GLY A 57 13.33 37.48 -13.53
N MET A 58 13.00 36.90 -14.68
CA MET A 58 12.62 37.66 -15.89
C MET A 58 11.34 38.47 -15.69
N ILE A 59 10.31 37.86 -15.01
CA ILE A 59 9.06 38.58 -14.70
C ILE A 59 9.37 39.81 -13.82
N LEU A 60 10.10 39.60 -12.72
CA LEU A 60 10.43 40.69 -11.80
C LEU A 60 11.27 41.80 -12.51
N LEU A 61 12.24 41.40 -13.34
CA LEU A 61 13.02 42.32 -14.12
C LEU A 61 12.12 43.14 -15.07
N SER A 62 11.20 42.49 -15.76
CA SER A 62 10.25 43.13 -16.66
C SER A 62 9.34 44.12 -15.93
N CYS A 63 8.79 43.74 -14.78
CA CYS A 63 7.96 44.60 -13.95
C CYS A 63 8.69 45.87 -13.46
N VAL A 64 10.00 45.77 -13.18
CA VAL A 64 10.79 46.89 -12.70
C VAL A 64 11.27 47.75 -13.86
N ARG A 65 11.81 47.14 -14.95
CA ARG A 65 12.47 47.85 -16.04
C ARG A 65 11.49 48.51 -17.02
N TYR A 66 10.39 47.81 -17.33
CA TYR A 66 9.42 48.26 -18.33
C TYR A 66 8.15 48.85 -17.70
N ARG A 67 8.22 49.25 -16.44
CA ARG A 67 7.10 49.92 -15.75
C ARG A 67 6.87 51.29 -16.40
N LYS A 68 5.65 51.56 -16.89
CA LYS A 68 5.20 52.83 -17.39
C LYS A 68 5.34 53.90 -16.29
N ARG A 69 5.96 55.06 -16.64
CA ARG A 69 6.10 56.20 -15.74
C ARG A 69 5.15 57.32 -16.18
N PRO A 70 4.71 58.19 -15.25
CA PRO A 70 3.96 59.37 -15.62
C PRO A 70 4.73 60.21 -16.64
N GLY A 71 4.13 60.48 -17.81
CA GLY A 71 4.76 61.24 -18.92
C GLY A 71 5.39 60.35 -20.01
N ASP A 72 5.37 59.02 -19.89
CA ASP A 72 5.79 58.11 -20.97
C ASP A 72 4.60 57.93 -21.97
N ASP A 73 4.49 58.80 -22.94
CA ASP A 73 3.41 58.77 -23.96
C ASP A 73 3.86 58.09 -25.27
N GLU A 74 5.14 57.80 -25.43
CA GLU A 74 5.66 57.09 -26.60
C GLU A 74 5.37 55.60 -26.52
N LEU A 75 4.92 55.01 -27.64
CA LEU A 75 4.75 53.58 -27.77
C LEU A 75 6.13 52.88 -27.80
N PRO A 76 6.27 51.74 -27.09
CA PRO A 76 7.53 51.01 -27.14
C PRO A 76 7.82 50.48 -28.55
N PRO A 77 9.08 50.23 -28.89
CA PRO A 77 9.45 49.64 -30.18
C PRO A 77 8.67 48.35 -30.48
N GLN A 78 8.07 48.31 -31.67
CA GLN A 78 7.29 47.13 -32.11
C GLN A 78 8.24 46.12 -32.79
N THR A 79 8.62 45.09 -32.08
CA THR A 79 9.46 44.01 -32.60
C THR A 79 8.57 42.84 -33.05
N HIS A 80 8.75 42.37 -34.29
CA HIS A 80 7.88 41.38 -34.94
C HIS A 80 8.38 39.92 -34.82
N GLY A 81 9.52 39.66 -34.22
CA GLY A 81 10.09 38.34 -34.04
C GLY A 81 11.63 38.34 -34.06
N ASN A 82 12.22 37.23 -33.64
CA ASN A 82 13.66 36.99 -33.74
C ASN A 82 13.87 35.46 -33.88
N THR A 83 14.13 35.02 -35.10
CA THR A 83 14.28 33.61 -35.44
C THR A 83 15.32 32.87 -34.58
N THR A 84 16.38 33.56 -34.19
CA THR A 84 17.40 32.95 -33.31
C THR A 84 16.84 32.63 -31.92
N PHE A 85 16.11 33.57 -31.32
CA PHE A 85 15.47 33.30 -30.03
C PHE A 85 14.36 32.25 -30.16
N GLU A 86 13.59 32.23 -31.24
CA GLU A 86 12.57 31.24 -31.52
C GLU A 86 13.14 29.82 -31.59
N ILE A 87 14.26 29.63 -32.26
CA ILE A 87 14.99 28.37 -32.31
C ILE A 87 15.49 27.98 -30.90
N ILE A 88 16.09 28.93 -30.17
CA ILE A 88 16.66 28.64 -28.84
C ILE A 88 15.56 28.19 -27.86
N TRP A 89 14.44 28.93 -27.76
CA TRP A 89 13.40 28.59 -26.81
C TRP A 89 12.56 27.34 -27.20
N THR A 90 12.67 26.89 -28.45
CA THR A 90 12.11 25.63 -28.90
C THR A 90 13.08 24.45 -28.67
N ALA A 91 14.33 24.63 -29.11
CA ALA A 91 15.32 23.56 -29.06
C ALA A 91 15.73 23.20 -27.60
N LEU A 92 15.95 24.22 -26.75
CA LEU A 92 16.42 23.98 -25.39
C LEU A 92 15.43 23.21 -24.54
N PRO A 93 14.14 23.56 -24.42
CA PRO A 93 13.16 22.75 -23.69
C PRO A 93 12.97 21.35 -24.30
N THR A 94 13.01 21.23 -25.63
CA THR A 94 12.94 19.93 -26.31
C THR A 94 14.08 19.02 -25.87
N LEU A 95 15.32 19.51 -25.86
CA LEU A 95 16.48 18.75 -25.39
C LEU A 95 16.36 18.36 -23.90
N VAL A 96 15.86 19.26 -23.06
CA VAL A 96 15.62 18.96 -21.64
C VAL A 96 14.61 17.82 -21.51
N VAL A 97 13.48 17.89 -22.20
CA VAL A 97 12.43 16.85 -22.15
C VAL A 97 12.96 15.51 -22.65
N LEU A 98 13.68 15.48 -23.78
CA LEU A 98 14.28 14.26 -24.32
C LEU A 98 15.31 13.65 -23.35
N SER A 99 16.10 14.47 -22.68
CA SER A 99 17.06 14.02 -21.66
C SER A 99 16.35 13.41 -20.46
N LEU A 100 15.31 14.09 -19.94
CA LEU A 100 14.50 13.57 -18.84
C LEU A 100 13.78 12.27 -19.21
N PHE A 101 13.26 12.17 -20.43
CA PHE A 101 12.67 10.94 -20.95
C PHE A 101 13.69 9.78 -20.95
N ALA A 102 14.87 10.01 -21.50
CA ALA A 102 15.92 8.98 -21.52
C ALA A 102 16.33 8.54 -20.12
N MET A 103 16.52 9.49 -19.18
CA MET A 103 16.84 9.18 -17.79
C MET A 103 15.72 8.41 -17.10
N SER A 104 14.47 8.80 -17.29
CA SER A 104 13.28 8.09 -16.73
C SER A 104 13.20 6.67 -17.27
N PHE A 105 13.39 6.50 -18.58
CA PHE A 105 13.37 5.16 -19.21
C PHE A 105 14.46 4.24 -18.63
N VAL A 106 15.69 4.73 -18.49
CA VAL A 106 16.79 3.97 -17.86
C VAL A 106 16.47 3.62 -16.42
N THR A 107 15.90 4.56 -15.66
CA THR A 107 15.54 4.36 -14.25
C THR A 107 14.45 3.29 -14.09
N ILE A 108 13.38 3.35 -14.89
CA ILE A 108 12.30 2.34 -14.89
C ILE A 108 12.86 0.95 -15.21
N ARG A 109 13.67 0.83 -16.26
CA ARG A 109 14.32 -0.44 -16.62
C ARG A 109 15.21 -0.98 -15.50
N ALA A 110 15.90 -0.10 -14.76
CA ALA A 110 16.76 -0.50 -13.65
C ALA A 110 15.98 -0.93 -12.40
N ILE A 111 14.74 -0.41 -12.21
CA ILE A 111 13.85 -0.80 -11.13
C ILE A 111 13.17 -2.13 -11.43
N ASP A 112 12.69 -2.32 -12.67
CA ASP A 112 11.96 -3.52 -13.09
C ASP A 112 12.87 -4.71 -13.43
N LYS A 113 14.19 -4.52 -13.37
CA LYS A 113 15.13 -5.62 -13.64
C LYS A 113 15.04 -6.67 -12.54
N PRO A 114 14.68 -7.94 -12.89
CA PRO A 114 14.60 -9.00 -11.90
C PRO A 114 15.96 -9.27 -11.23
N ASN A 115 15.94 -9.47 -9.92
CA ASN A 115 17.11 -9.94 -9.17
C ASN A 115 17.19 -11.48 -9.25
N VAL A 116 18.37 -12.01 -9.46
CA VAL A 116 18.61 -13.47 -9.56
C VAL A 116 18.59 -14.10 -8.15
N LYS A 117 19.03 -13.36 -7.12
CA LYS A 117 19.07 -13.83 -5.73
C LYS A 117 17.90 -13.21 -4.95
N ARG A 118 16.94 -14.03 -4.59
CA ARG A 118 15.77 -13.64 -3.80
C ARG A 118 15.83 -14.34 -2.44
N ALA A 119 15.73 -13.56 -1.37
CA ALA A 119 15.72 -14.07 0.01
C ALA A 119 14.38 -14.72 0.37
N ALA A 120 13.29 -14.20 -0.19
CA ALA A 120 11.94 -14.72 -0.04
C ALA A 120 11.09 -14.32 -1.24
N VAL A 121 9.97 -15.05 -1.41
CA VAL A 121 8.85 -14.66 -2.29
C VAL A 121 7.66 -14.43 -1.39
N VAL A 122 6.97 -13.31 -1.56
CA VAL A 122 5.80 -12.96 -0.76
C VAL A 122 4.65 -12.64 -1.72
N GLU A 123 3.60 -13.42 -1.66
CA GLU A 123 2.36 -13.05 -2.34
C GLU A 123 1.64 -11.98 -1.53
N VAL A 124 1.49 -10.80 -2.13
CA VAL A 124 0.75 -9.66 -1.58
C VAL A 124 -0.63 -9.64 -2.22
N ARG A 125 -1.65 -9.83 -1.40
CA ARG A 125 -3.03 -9.89 -1.88
C ARG A 125 -3.84 -8.74 -1.31
N GLY A 126 -4.42 -7.92 -2.20
CA GLY A 126 -5.34 -6.83 -1.85
C GLY A 126 -6.79 -7.28 -1.91
N TYR A 127 -7.56 -6.95 -0.88
CA TYR A 127 -9.04 -7.11 -0.84
C TYR A 127 -9.65 -5.81 -0.35
N GLN A 128 -10.92 -5.62 -0.54
CA GLN A 128 -11.67 -4.53 0.11
C GLN A 128 -11.94 -4.88 1.58
N TRP A 129 -11.30 -4.29 2.59
CA TRP A 129 -10.27 -3.24 2.51
C TRP A 129 -9.09 -3.58 3.40
N THR A 130 -8.36 -4.64 3.07
CA THR A 130 -7.20 -5.11 3.82
C THR A 130 -6.17 -5.76 2.91
N TRP A 131 -5.02 -6.10 3.49
CA TRP A 131 -3.92 -6.80 2.84
C TRP A 131 -3.64 -8.14 3.51
N THR A 132 -3.16 -9.11 2.72
CA THR A 132 -2.53 -10.32 3.25
C THR A 132 -1.16 -10.53 2.63
N PHE A 133 -0.24 -11.08 3.41
CA PHE A 133 1.14 -11.38 3.01
C PHE A 133 1.40 -12.85 3.23
N ASP A 134 1.50 -13.62 2.15
CA ASP A 134 1.74 -15.06 2.17
C ASP A 134 3.19 -15.37 1.76
N TYR A 135 3.93 -15.95 2.67
CA TYR A 135 5.34 -16.34 2.49
C TYR A 135 5.52 -17.82 2.13
N GLY A 136 4.43 -18.54 1.89
CA GLY A 136 4.48 -20.00 1.73
C GLY A 136 4.62 -20.75 3.05
N THR A 137 5.18 -21.96 2.98
CA THR A 137 5.25 -22.88 4.12
C THR A 137 6.67 -22.91 4.70
N ASN A 138 6.80 -22.75 6.02
CA ASN A 138 8.06 -22.85 6.71
C ASN A 138 8.52 -24.33 6.91
N ALA A 139 9.71 -24.54 7.43
CA ALA A 139 10.27 -25.87 7.65
C ALA A 139 9.46 -26.75 8.65
N ALA A 140 8.68 -26.11 9.52
CA ALA A 140 7.78 -26.81 10.45
C ALA A 140 6.44 -27.23 9.78
N GLY A 141 6.25 -27.00 8.49
CA GLY A 141 5.01 -27.30 7.76
C GLY A 141 3.89 -26.28 8.00
N THR A 142 4.18 -25.15 8.66
CA THR A 142 3.21 -24.09 8.90
C THR A 142 3.23 -23.10 7.74
N ARG A 143 2.07 -22.84 7.11
CA ARG A 143 1.94 -21.76 6.13
C ARG A 143 1.95 -20.41 6.84
N VAL A 144 2.86 -19.55 6.42
CA VAL A 144 3.10 -18.23 7.02
C VAL A 144 2.30 -17.19 6.26
N VAL A 145 1.12 -16.87 6.77
CA VAL A 145 0.23 -15.85 6.20
C VAL A 145 -0.07 -14.81 7.25
N VAL A 146 0.42 -13.60 7.01
CA VAL A 146 0.10 -12.42 7.82
C VAL A 146 -1.15 -11.77 7.27
N ARG A 147 -2.09 -11.44 8.15
CA ARG A 147 -3.34 -10.77 7.83
C ARG A 147 -3.74 -9.82 8.94
N GLN A 148 -4.76 -9.04 8.71
CA GLN A 148 -5.32 -8.16 9.73
C GLN A 148 -5.91 -9.00 10.89
N GLU A 149 -5.52 -8.65 12.11
CA GLU A 149 -5.96 -9.37 13.33
C GLU A 149 -7.11 -8.65 14.06
N GLY A 150 -7.57 -7.51 13.54
CA GLY A 150 -8.65 -6.70 14.09
C GLY A 150 -8.72 -5.35 13.39
N PRO A 151 -9.78 -4.54 13.62
CA PRO A 151 -9.99 -3.29 12.90
C PRO A 151 -8.83 -2.29 13.10
N ASP A 152 -8.23 -2.26 14.29
CA ASP A 152 -7.16 -1.32 14.65
C ASP A 152 -5.74 -1.89 14.49
N LYS A 153 -5.60 -3.12 13.97
CA LYS A 153 -4.32 -3.78 13.84
C LYS A 153 -4.04 -4.14 12.38
N PRO A 154 -3.47 -3.21 11.60
CA PRO A 154 -3.12 -3.47 10.21
C PRO A 154 -2.09 -4.60 10.09
N PRO A 155 -2.10 -5.37 9.00
CA PRO A 155 -1.15 -6.46 8.80
C PRO A 155 0.28 -5.94 8.65
N GLU A 156 1.25 -6.68 9.19
CA GLU A 156 2.66 -6.34 9.17
C GLU A 156 3.46 -7.29 8.28
N MET A 157 3.94 -6.79 7.14
CA MET A 157 4.86 -7.51 6.26
C MET A 157 6.27 -7.48 6.86
N VAL A 158 6.89 -8.64 7.07
CA VAL A 158 8.28 -8.73 7.61
C VAL A 158 9.24 -9.06 6.49
N VAL A 159 10.35 -8.32 6.37
CA VAL A 159 11.35 -8.51 5.32
C VAL A 159 12.78 -8.44 5.87
N PRO A 160 13.74 -9.18 5.30
CA PRO A 160 15.14 -9.05 5.68
C PRO A 160 15.76 -7.78 5.08
N VAL A 161 16.54 -7.05 5.88
CA VAL A 161 17.26 -5.84 5.44
C VAL A 161 18.44 -6.22 4.53
N GLY A 162 18.62 -5.45 3.45
CA GLY A 162 19.74 -5.61 2.51
C GLY A 162 19.59 -6.79 1.57
N GLU A 163 18.51 -7.54 1.67
CA GLU A 163 18.25 -8.70 0.80
C GLU A 163 16.99 -8.48 -0.04
N THR A 164 16.99 -9.00 -1.26
CA THR A 164 15.88 -8.84 -2.18
C THR A 164 14.73 -9.79 -1.85
N VAL A 165 13.55 -9.25 -1.65
CA VAL A 165 12.29 -9.99 -1.57
C VAL A 165 11.53 -9.80 -2.88
N HIS A 166 11.06 -10.89 -3.48
CA HIS A 166 10.14 -10.82 -4.61
C HIS A 166 8.70 -10.70 -4.13
N ILE A 167 8.02 -9.68 -4.57
CA ILE A 167 6.62 -9.42 -4.27
C ILE A 167 5.80 -9.84 -5.48
N GLU A 168 4.89 -10.81 -5.29
CA GLU A 168 3.87 -11.21 -6.25
C GLU A 168 2.54 -10.60 -5.85
N GLU A 169 1.94 -9.83 -6.73
CA GLU A 169 0.73 -9.06 -6.41
C GLU A 169 -0.51 -9.66 -7.05
N ARG A 170 -1.57 -9.80 -6.25
CA ARG A 170 -2.87 -10.30 -6.68
C ARG A 170 -4.01 -9.52 -6.04
N SER A 171 -5.06 -9.30 -6.81
CA SER A 171 -6.36 -8.84 -6.31
C SER A 171 -7.46 -9.76 -6.80
N ASP A 172 -8.40 -10.05 -5.93
CA ASP A 172 -9.56 -10.91 -6.24
C ASP A 172 -10.84 -10.09 -6.51
N ASN A 173 -10.81 -8.77 -6.31
CA ASN A 173 -12.01 -7.93 -6.49
C ASN A 173 -11.75 -6.67 -7.34
N VAL A 174 -11.25 -5.58 -6.76
CA VAL A 174 -11.02 -4.32 -7.46
C VAL A 174 -9.52 -4.01 -7.56
N ILE A 175 -9.16 -2.97 -8.29
CA ILE A 175 -7.77 -2.52 -8.35
C ILE A 175 -7.40 -1.91 -6.99
N HIS A 176 -6.23 -2.28 -6.48
CA HIS A 176 -5.54 -1.69 -5.34
C HIS A 176 -4.15 -1.23 -5.77
N SER A 177 -3.40 -0.56 -4.92
CA SER A 177 -1.99 -0.27 -5.17
C SER A 177 -1.17 -0.40 -3.90
N PHE A 178 -0.15 -1.25 -3.94
CA PHE A 178 0.81 -1.41 -2.85
C PHE A 178 1.75 -0.21 -2.82
N PHE A 179 1.71 0.58 -1.77
CA PHE A 179 2.51 1.79 -1.63
C PHE A 179 3.06 1.96 -0.23
N VAL A 180 4.38 2.07 -0.14
CA VAL A 180 5.09 2.49 1.06
C VAL A 180 5.79 3.81 0.72
N PRO A 181 5.35 4.96 1.27
CA PRO A 181 5.90 6.28 0.92
C PRO A 181 7.42 6.37 1.04
N ARG A 182 8.01 5.74 2.06
CA ARG A 182 9.46 5.71 2.27
C ARG A 182 10.25 4.90 1.22
N PHE A 183 9.56 4.08 0.43
CA PHE A 183 10.19 3.34 -0.68
C PHE A 183 10.14 4.11 -1.99
N LEU A 184 9.44 5.26 -2.04
CA LEU A 184 9.26 6.13 -3.23
C LEU A 184 8.80 5.36 -4.48
N PHE A 185 8.05 4.29 -4.28
CA PHE A 185 7.63 3.37 -5.31
C PHE A 185 6.26 2.79 -4.96
N LYS A 186 5.38 2.69 -5.95
CA LYS A 186 4.09 2.00 -5.84
C LYS A 186 3.87 1.08 -7.03
N ARG A 187 3.09 0.03 -6.82
CA ARG A 187 2.67 -0.89 -7.88
C ARG A 187 1.19 -1.21 -7.74
N ASP A 188 0.49 -1.19 -8.88
CA ASP A 188 -0.93 -1.48 -8.92
C ASP A 188 -1.18 -2.98 -8.92
N VAL A 189 -2.12 -3.39 -8.07
CA VAL A 189 -2.57 -4.77 -7.87
C VAL A 189 -3.88 -4.96 -8.62
N VAL A 190 -3.80 -5.51 -9.84
CA VAL A 190 -4.91 -5.54 -10.79
C VAL A 190 -5.58 -6.91 -10.79
N PRO A 191 -6.93 -7.00 -10.66
CA PRO A 191 -7.66 -8.26 -10.75
C PRO A 191 -7.37 -9.03 -12.04
N GLY A 192 -7.18 -10.34 -11.92
CA GLY A 192 -6.93 -11.22 -13.06
C GLY A 192 -5.55 -11.06 -13.72
N LYS A 193 -4.70 -10.15 -13.24
CA LYS A 193 -3.35 -9.93 -13.74
C LYS A 193 -2.32 -10.28 -12.67
N ALA A 194 -1.46 -11.25 -12.94
CA ALA A 194 -0.27 -11.44 -12.11
C ALA A 194 0.70 -10.28 -12.37
N ASN A 195 1.06 -9.57 -11.32
CA ASN A 195 2.04 -8.50 -11.33
C ASN A 195 3.10 -8.79 -10.27
N GLY A 196 4.24 -8.13 -10.30
CA GLY A 196 5.25 -8.32 -9.29
C GLY A 196 6.46 -7.44 -9.49
N PHE A 197 7.25 -7.31 -8.45
CA PHE A 197 8.50 -6.55 -8.43
C PHE A 197 9.44 -7.07 -7.36
N ASP A 198 10.71 -6.74 -7.50
CA ASP A 198 11.72 -7.03 -6.49
C ASP A 198 11.90 -5.82 -5.58
N LEU A 199 11.93 -6.04 -4.27
CA LEU A 199 12.11 -5.01 -3.23
C LEU A 199 13.33 -5.36 -2.38
N THR A 200 14.24 -4.39 -2.21
CA THR A 200 15.36 -4.48 -1.26
C THR A 200 15.28 -3.31 -0.30
N VAL A 201 14.93 -3.58 0.95
CA VAL A 201 14.88 -2.55 2.00
C VAL A 201 16.28 -2.32 2.55
N SER A 202 16.75 -1.07 2.50
CA SER A 202 18.14 -0.72 2.79
C SER A 202 18.45 -0.48 4.27
N SER A 203 17.43 -0.24 5.10
CA SER A 203 17.61 0.12 6.51
C SER A 203 16.60 -0.61 7.39
N PRO A 204 16.97 -1.03 8.61
CA PRO A 204 16.03 -1.61 9.55
C PRO A 204 15.00 -0.56 10.02
N GLY A 205 13.78 -1.01 10.35
CA GLY A 205 12.72 -0.14 10.84
C GLY A 205 11.33 -0.62 10.48
N VAL A 206 10.33 0.15 10.88
CA VAL A 206 8.92 -0.06 10.55
C VAL A 206 8.45 1.07 9.64
N TYR A 207 7.93 0.70 8.49
CA TYR A 207 7.49 1.61 7.44
C TYR A 207 6.00 1.48 7.22
N GLY A 208 5.25 2.58 7.37
CA GLY A 208 3.83 2.61 7.07
C GLY A 208 3.57 2.45 5.58
N GLY A 209 2.61 1.60 5.24
CA GLY A 209 2.11 1.38 3.88
C GLY A 209 0.62 1.65 3.80
N GLN A 210 0.13 1.90 2.60
CA GLN A 210 -1.26 2.22 2.34
C GLN A 210 -1.68 1.79 0.93
N CYS A 211 -2.97 1.62 0.72
CA CYS A 211 -3.51 1.52 -0.62
C CYS A 211 -3.40 2.88 -1.33
N ALA A 212 -2.93 2.89 -2.58
CA ALA A 212 -2.74 4.11 -3.37
C ALA A 212 -3.50 4.07 -4.70
N GLU A 213 -4.56 3.25 -4.81
CA GLU A 213 -5.55 3.25 -5.88
C GLU A 213 -6.95 3.17 -5.28
N LEU A 214 -7.87 4.05 -5.70
CA LEU A 214 -9.21 4.14 -5.12
C LEU A 214 -9.97 2.81 -5.26
N CYS A 215 -10.23 2.15 -4.14
CA CYS A 215 -10.81 0.81 -4.08
C CYS A 215 -12.17 0.74 -3.37
N GLY A 216 -12.80 1.86 -3.07
CA GLY A 216 -14.13 1.94 -2.45
C GLY A 216 -14.16 2.70 -1.12
N THR A 217 -15.20 2.46 -0.31
CA THR A 217 -15.54 3.26 0.88
C THR A 217 -14.41 3.39 1.90
N ASP A 218 -13.78 2.27 2.28
CA ASP A 218 -12.72 2.24 3.30
C ASP A 218 -11.31 2.28 2.72
N HIS A 219 -11.18 2.81 1.48
CA HIS A 219 -9.88 2.97 0.84
C HIS A 219 -8.82 3.64 1.73
N ALA A 220 -9.18 4.70 2.45
CA ALA A 220 -8.27 5.42 3.32
C ALA A 220 -7.83 4.62 4.57
N LEU A 221 -8.60 3.61 4.97
CA LEU A 221 -8.34 2.75 6.12
C LEU A 221 -7.54 1.49 5.75
N MET A 222 -7.39 1.20 4.45
CA MET A 222 -6.65 0.06 3.94
C MET A 222 -5.14 0.25 4.04
N THR A 223 -4.63 0.16 5.27
CA THR A 223 -3.21 0.37 5.63
C THR A 223 -2.52 -0.94 5.98
N PHE A 224 -1.19 -0.91 6.00
CA PHE A 224 -0.31 -2.00 6.45
C PHE A 224 1.02 -1.43 6.95
N THR A 225 1.88 -2.28 7.49
CA THR A 225 3.26 -1.91 7.82
C THR A 225 4.24 -2.88 7.17
N VAL A 226 5.46 -2.40 6.90
CA VAL A 226 6.60 -3.23 6.52
C VAL A 226 7.65 -3.11 7.61
N ARG A 227 7.92 -4.22 8.30
CA ARG A 227 8.98 -4.31 9.30
C ARG A 227 10.21 -4.95 8.69
N ALA A 228 11.26 -4.15 8.52
CA ALA A 228 12.54 -4.58 7.99
C ALA A 228 13.50 -4.93 9.15
N VAL A 229 13.98 -6.19 9.17
CA VAL A 229 14.75 -6.75 10.27
C VAL A 229 16.02 -7.44 9.78
N GLY A 230 16.96 -7.71 10.68
CA GLY A 230 18.15 -8.50 10.33
C GLY A 230 17.80 -9.93 9.89
N ARG A 231 18.67 -10.56 9.10
CA ARG A 231 18.45 -11.91 8.57
C ARG A 231 18.11 -12.93 9.66
N THR A 232 18.86 -12.96 10.73
CA THR A 232 18.64 -13.90 11.84
C THR A 232 17.27 -13.72 12.51
N GLU A 233 16.82 -12.47 12.65
CA GLU A 233 15.49 -12.15 13.21
C GLU A 233 14.38 -12.57 12.25
N PHE A 234 14.56 -12.34 10.94
CA PHE A 234 13.63 -12.78 9.92
C PHE A 234 13.49 -14.31 9.92
N ASP A 235 14.59 -15.05 9.93
CA ASP A 235 14.58 -16.52 9.92
C ASP A 235 13.90 -17.09 11.17
N LYS A 236 14.17 -16.48 12.34
CA LYS A 236 13.52 -16.87 13.60
C LYS A 236 12.01 -16.60 13.54
N TRP A 237 11.61 -15.40 13.11
CA TRP A 237 10.20 -15.04 12.96
C TRP A 237 9.48 -15.99 12.00
N PHE A 238 10.08 -16.31 10.84
CA PHE A 238 9.49 -17.19 9.83
C PHE A 238 9.35 -18.64 10.35
N ALA A 239 10.37 -19.15 11.06
CA ALA A 239 10.37 -20.49 11.62
C ALA A 239 9.40 -20.67 12.78
N GLU A 240 9.27 -19.66 13.64
CA GLU A 240 8.43 -19.67 14.85
C GLU A 240 7.05 -19.06 14.63
N PHE A 241 6.67 -18.75 13.38
CA PHE A 241 5.42 -18.09 13.07
C PHE A 241 4.22 -18.86 13.62
N LYS A 242 3.35 -18.14 14.32
CA LYS A 242 2.06 -18.67 14.81
C LYS A 242 0.93 -17.95 14.10
N PRO A 243 0.09 -18.67 13.34
CA PRO A 243 -1.09 -18.09 12.72
C PRO A 243 -2.00 -17.45 13.77
N PHE A 244 -2.53 -16.29 13.44
CA PHE A 244 -3.58 -15.70 14.28
C PHE A 244 -4.78 -16.63 14.33
N ARG A 245 -5.33 -16.82 15.53
CA ARG A 245 -6.58 -17.55 15.75
C ARG A 245 -7.42 -16.79 16.76
N PRO A 246 -8.72 -16.62 16.53
CA PRO A 246 -9.61 -16.08 17.54
C PRO A 246 -9.51 -16.90 18.84
N LYS A 247 -9.37 -16.20 19.96
CA LYS A 247 -9.39 -16.86 21.29
C LYS A 247 -10.84 -17.16 21.65
N CYS A 248 -11.16 -18.43 21.85
CA CYS A 248 -12.46 -18.87 22.29
C CYS A 248 -12.37 -19.39 23.73
N GLU A 249 -13.38 -19.10 24.52
CA GLU A 249 -13.51 -19.68 25.87
C GLU A 249 -13.77 -21.19 25.76
N GLU A 250 -13.21 -21.96 26.69
CA GLU A 250 -13.42 -23.43 26.70
C GLU A 250 -14.83 -23.83 27.11
N THR A 251 -15.58 -22.91 27.74
CA THR A 251 -16.88 -23.16 28.40
C THR A 251 -18.09 -22.59 27.65
N GLY A 252 -17.98 -22.39 26.33
CA GLY A 252 -19.14 -21.99 25.53
C GLY A 252 -20.26 -23.01 25.52
N LYS A 253 -21.52 -22.59 25.45
CA LYS A 253 -22.68 -23.50 25.40
C LYS A 253 -22.79 -24.10 24.00
N ALA A 254 -22.52 -25.39 23.87
CA ALA A 254 -22.65 -26.12 22.61
C ALA A 254 -24.11 -26.24 22.15
N THR A 255 -24.37 -25.97 20.89
CA THR A 255 -25.69 -26.01 20.26
C THR A 255 -25.65 -26.80 18.96
N SER A 256 -26.80 -27.25 18.47
CA SER A 256 -27.00 -27.80 17.12
C SER A 256 -27.47 -26.76 16.11
N ASP A 257 -27.76 -25.52 16.56
CA ASP A 257 -28.14 -24.40 15.73
C ASP A 257 -27.19 -23.23 15.99
N VAL A 258 -26.42 -22.84 14.99
CA VAL A 258 -25.47 -21.75 15.06
C VAL A 258 -25.91 -20.65 14.12
N THR A 259 -25.93 -19.41 14.63
CA THR A 259 -26.11 -18.23 13.80
C THR A 259 -24.80 -17.44 13.77
N ILE A 260 -24.33 -17.11 12.57
CA ILE A 260 -23.21 -16.20 12.31
C ILE A 260 -23.75 -14.96 11.62
N THR A 261 -23.36 -13.78 12.09
CA THR A 261 -23.84 -12.49 11.58
C THR A 261 -22.69 -11.69 11.02
N SER A 262 -22.92 -11.03 9.89
CA SER A 262 -22.07 -9.95 9.37
C SER A 262 -22.83 -8.64 9.47
N PRO A 263 -22.30 -7.62 10.15
CA PRO A 263 -22.92 -6.30 10.20
C PRO A 263 -23.01 -5.64 8.81
N GLU A 264 -23.86 -4.64 8.68
CA GLU A 264 -24.00 -3.87 7.45
C GLU A 264 -22.69 -3.16 7.09
N ASN A 265 -22.26 -3.27 5.83
CA ASN A 265 -21.07 -2.63 5.26
C ASN A 265 -19.74 -2.97 5.96
N LEU A 266 -19.67 -4.03 6.76
CA LEU A 266 -18.44 -4.46 7.42
C LEU A 266 -17.99 -5.83 6.94
N ALA A 267 -16.69 -5.97 6.66
CA ALA A 267 -16.08 -7.25 6.31
C ALA A 267 -15.60 -8.00 7.58
N GLU A 268 -16.53 -8.31 8.48
CA GLU A 268 -16.27 -9.06 9.70
C GLU A 268 -17.47 -9.94 10.10
N PHE A 269 -17.21 -10.95 10.93
CA PHE A 269 -18.24 -11.70 11.64
C PHE A 269 -18.37 -11.17 13.06
N THR A 270 -19.60 -10.97 13.53
CA THR A 270 -19.87 -10.61 14.92
C THR A 270 -19.45 -11.72 15.85
N GLU A 271 -19.83 -12.95 15.54
CA GLU A 271 -19.44 -14.14 16.29
C GLU A 271 -18.04 -14.57 15.85
N LYS A 272 -17.10 -14.62 16.79
CA LYS A 272 -15.74 -15.12 16.55
C LYS A 272 -15.58 -16.59 16.97
N CYS A 273 -16.54 -17.13 17.72
CA CYS A 273 -16.54 -18.49 18.23
C CYS A 273 -17.94 -19.10 18.11
N ALA A 274 -18.04 -20.23 17.45
CA ALA A 274 -19.26 -21.03 17.35
C ALA A 274 -19.06 -22.36 18.10
N TYR A 275 -19.90 -22.62 19.12
CA TYR A 275 -19.80 -23.82 19.95
C TYR A 275 -20.85 -24.83 19.51
N VAL A 276 -20.41 -26.04 19.12
CA VAL A 276 -21.28 -27.08 18.55
C VAL A 276 -21.12 -28.42 19.24
N LYS A 277 -22.18 -29.19 19.20
CA LYS A 277 -22.19 -30.53 19.79
C LYS A 277 -21.41 -31.55 18.94
N ALA A 278 -20.52 -32.29 19.56
CA ALA A 278 -19.80 -33.39 18.91
C ALA A 278 -20.75 -34.47 18.40
N GLY A 279 -20.42 -35.06 17.26
CA GLY A 279 -21.13 -36.22 16.72
C GLY A 279 -22.55 -35.96 16.22
N ALA A 280 -23.00 -34.69 16.17
CA ALA A 280 -24.29 -34.29 15.63
C ALA A 280 -24.15 -33.28 14.49
N PRO A 281 -25.00 -33.33 13.46
CA PRO A 281 -25.03 -32.29 12.45
C PRO A 281 -25.47 -30.94 13.06
N THR A 282 -24.97 -29.85 12.52
CA THR A 282 -25.27 -28.49 12.99
C THR A 282 -25.90 -27.69 11.88
N LYS A 283 -27.06 -27.08 12.18
CA LYS A 283 -27.67 -26.09 11.30
C LYS A 283 -26.91 -24.76 11.42
N LEU A 284 -26.27 -24.33 10.33
CA LEU A 284 -25.60 -23.04 10.22
C LEU A 284 -26.56 -22.04 9.58
N THR A 285 -26.89 -20.99 10.28
CA THR A 285 -27.63 -19.83 9.77
C THR A 285 -26.68 -18.66 9.61
N PHE A 286 -26.59 -18.12 8.40
CA PHE A 286 -25.81 -16.91 8.15
C PHE A 286 -26.75 -15.73 7.88
N LYS A 287 -26.55 -14.63 8.63
CA LYS A 287 -27.27 -13.36 8.46
C LYS A 287 -26.29 -12.29 7.98
N ASN A 288 -26.53 -11.81 6.76
CA ASN A 288 -25.77 -10.68 6.21
C ASN A 288 -26.59 -9.41 6.36
N GLY A 289 -26.05 -8.41 7.08
CA GLY A 289 -26.69 -7.11 7.29
C GLY A 289 -26.82 -6.25 6.03
N GLY A 290 -26.13 -6.61 4.96
CA GLY A 290 -26.22 -5.94 3.66
C GLY A 290 -24.95 -5.14 3.29
N GLY A 291 -24.99 -4.56 2.09
CA GLY A 291 -23.91 -3.73 1.52
C GLY A 291 -22.81 -4.54 0.85
N LEU A 292 -22.22 -5.52 1.51
CA LEU A 292 -21.16 -6.37 0.97
C LEU A 292 -21.63 -7.82 0.75
N GLN A 293 -20.99 -8.48 -0.19
CA GLN A 293 -21.22 -9.90 -0.44
C GLN A 293 -20.42 -10.77 0.54
N HIS A 294 -21.11 -11.64 1.28
CA HIS A 294 -20.47 -12.53 2.25
C HIS A 294 -21.08 -13.94 2.19
N ASN A 295 -20.32 -14.90 2.73
CA ASN A 295 -20.80 -16.23 3.08
C ASN A 295 -20.07 -16.74 4.34
N VAL A 296 -20.48 -17.89 4.84
CA VAL A 296 -19.75 -18.63 5.88
C VAL A 296 -19.37 -19.99 5.33
N ALA A 297 -18.08 -20.28 5.32
CA ALA A 297 -17.55 -21.57 4.89
C ALA A 297 -16.72 -22.19 6.02
N VAL A 298 -17.08 -23.40 6.44
CA VAL A 298 -16.45 -24.15 7.54
C VAL A 298 -15.38 -25.07 6.97
N TYR A 299 -14.20 -25.05 7.57
CA TYR A 299 -13.04 -25.82 7.14
C TYR A 299 -12.47 -26.68 8.28
N ASP A 300 -11.90 -27.82 7.93
CA ASP A 300 -10.95 -28.55 8.77
C ASP A 300 -9.55 -27.98 8.51
N GLY A 301 -9.00 -27.33 9.50
CA GLY A 301 -7.80 -26.49 9.37
C GLY A 301 -8.10 -25.04 8.95
N SER A 302 -7.04 -24.26 8.80
CA SER A 302 -7.15 -22.87 8.31
C SER A 302 -7.19 -22.82 6.79
N ILE A 303 -8.00 -21.91 6.20
CA ILE A 303 -8.02 -21.67 4.76
C ILE A 303 -6.65 -21.28 4.23
N THR A 304 -5.86 -20.57 5.04
CA THR A 304 -4.51 -20.13 4.69
C THR A 304 -3.48 -21.25 4.71
N SER A 305 -3.74 -22.36 5.41
CA SER A 305 -2.88 -23.55 5.44
C SER A 305 -3.40 -24.71 4.59
N GLY A 306 -4.34 -24.43 3.68
CA GLY A 306 -4.90 -25.46 2.80
C GLY A 306 -5.94 -26.34 3.46
N GLY A 307 -6.64 -25.84 4.46
CA GLY A 307 -7.72 -26.53 5.14
C GLY A 307 -8.80 -27.06 4.18
N LYS A 308 -9.38 -28.22 4.51
CA LYS A 308 -10.38 -28.86 3.69
C LYS A 308 -11.76 -28.25 3.96
N LEU A 309 -12.45 -27.80 2.91
CA LEU A 309 -13.83 -27.33 3.02
C LEU A 309 -14.75 -28.46 3.47
N ILE A 310 -15.52 -28.20 4.53
CA ILE A 310 -16.52 -29.13 5.09
C ILE A 310 -17.92 -28.75 4.61
N ALA A 311 -18.32 -27.49 4.81
CA ALA A 311 -19.64 -26.97 4.45
C ALA A 311 -19.55 -25.49 4.16
N LYS A 312 -20.51 -24.95 3.41
CA LYS A 312 -20.62 -23.52 3.16
C LYS A 312 -22.04 -23.07 2.90
N THR A 313 -22.33 -21.81 3.20
CA THR A 313 -23.55 -21.14 2.74
C THR A 313 -23.35 -20.58 1.33
N GLU A 314 -24.43 -20.18 0.69
CA GLU A 314 -24.37 -19.34 -0.51
C GLU A 314 -23.79 -17.97 -0.18
N ILE A 315 -23.21 -17.32 -1.21
CA ILE A 315 -22.75 -15.92 -1.14
C ILE A 315 -23.97 -15.00 -1.32
N ILE A 316 -24.23 -14.16 -0.34
CA ILE A 316 -25.36 -13.21 -0.36
C ILE A 316 -24.90 -11.79 -0.05
N GLN A 317 -25.60 -10.79 -0.61
CA GLN A 317 -25.36 -9.37 -0.36
C GLN A 317 -26.25 -8.77 0.73
N GLY A 318 -27.12 -9.58 1.31
CA GLY A 318 -28.04 -9.22 2.39
C GLY A 318 -29.07 -10.33 2.62
N GLY A 319 -29.67 -10.36 3.81
CA GLY A 319 -30.66 -11.38 4.17
C GLY A 319 -30.08 -12.58 4.90
N THR A 320 -30.74 -13.73 4.80
CA THR A 320 -30.41 -14.92 5.60
C THR A 320 -30.39 -16.14 4.73
N VAL A 321 -29.35 -16.97 4.89
CA VAL A 321 -29.22 -18.29 4.26
C VAL A 321 -28.82 -19.33 5.28
N THR A 322 -29.06 -20.59 4.99
CA THR A 322 -28.72 -21.70 5.85
C THR A 322 -27.90 -22.75 5.12
N ALA A 323 -27.09 -23.49 5.88
CA ALA A 323 -26.36 -24.66 5.42
C ALA A 323 -26.36 -25.72 6.55
N GLU A 324 -26.14 -26.95 6.19
CA GLU A 324 -25.92 -28.03 7.15
C GLU A 324 -24.43 -28.34 7.24
N VAL A 325 -23.88 -28.30 8.44
CA VAL A 325 -22.51 -28.73 8.73
C VAL A 325 -22.59 -30.16 9.25
N PRO A 326 -21.93 -31.14 8.63
CA PRO A 326 -21.99 -32.52 9.05
C PRO A 326 -21.44 -32.72 10.47
N ALA A 327 -21.74 -33.86 11.07
CA ALA A 327 -21.25 -34.20 12.39
C ALA A 327 -19.71 -34.16 12.47
N LEU A 328 -19.18 -33.40 13.41
CA LEU A 328 -17.75 -33.21 13.64
C LEU A 328 -17.30 -33.90 14.94
N LYS A 329 -16.00 -34.17 15.05
CA LYS A 329 -15.37 -34.79 16.20
C LYS A 329 -14.72 -33.77 17.10
N THR A 330 -14.66 -33.99 18.40
CA THR A 330 -13.86 -33.22 19.33
C THR A 330 -12.37 -33.28 18.99
N GLY A 331 -11.63 -32.23 19.32
CA GLY A 331 -10.18 -32.16 19.09
C GLY A 331 -9.75 -31.80 17.66
N GLY A 332 -10.68 -31.60 16.73
CA GLY A 332 -10.38 -31.09 15.39
C GLY A 332 -10.10 -29.58 15.41
N ASP A 333 -9.36 -29.13 14.41
CA ASP A 333 -9.04 -27.69 14.23
C ASP A 333 -10.00 -27.07 13.21
N TYR A 334 -11.24 -26.84 13.64
CA TYR A 334 -12.27 -26.31 12.75
C TYR A 334 -12.38 -24.81 12.84
N ASN A 335 -12.45 -24.18 11.65
CA ASN A 335 -12.54 -22.74 11.53
C ASN A 335 -13.57 -22.37 10.46
N TYR A 336 -14.15 -21.20 10.52
CA TYR A 336 -15.01 -20.69 9.46
C TYR A 336 -14.51 -19.34 8.95
N PHE A 337 -14.70 -19.14 7.66
CA PHE A 337 -14.22 -17.96 6.92
C PHE A 337 -15.29 -17.47 5.95
N CYS A 338 -15.18 -16.20 5.54
CA CYS A 338 -15.83 -15.74 4.33
C CYS A 338 -14.93 -16.04 3.12
N GLN A 339 -15.47 -16.68 2.09
CA GLN A 339 -14.70 -16.99 0.87
C GLN A 339 -14.40 -15.74 0.03
N VAL A 340 -15.21 -14.69 0.18
CA VAL A 340 -15.02 -13.39 -0.50
C VAL A 340 -14.04 -12.51 0.28
N HIS A 341 -14.06 -12.59 1.61
CA HIS A 341 -13.24 -11.78 2.52
C HIS A 341 -12.53 -12.70 3.54
N PRO A 342 -11.40 -13.31 3.17
CA PRO A 342 -10.72 -14.31 4.00
C PRO A 342 -10.23 -13.82 5.37
N GLN A 343 -10.17 -12.50 5.59
CA GLN A 343 -9.92 -11.91 6.91
C GLN A 343 -11.08 -12.08 7.89
N MET A 344 -12.30 -12.31 7.39
CA MET A 344 -13.45 -12.65 8.21
C MET A 344 -13.30 -14.09 8.67
N GLU A 345 -12.94 -14.27 9.92
CA GLU A 345 -12.64 -15.57 10.51
C GLU A 345 -13.31 -15.75 11.85
N GLY A 346 -13.66 -17.00 12.15
CA GLY A 346 -14.06 -17.47 13.45
C GLY A 346 -13.69 -18.92 13.68
N ARG A 347 -13.74 -19.36 14.93
CA ARG A 347 -13.48 -20.75 15.30
C ARG A 347 -14.78 -21.52 15.47
N TRP A 348 -14.75 -22.76 15.01
CA TRP A 348 -15.83 -23.74 15.18
C TRP A 348 -15.40 -24.73 16.28
N VAL A 349 -15.87 -24.52 17.51
CA VAL A 349 -15.45 -25.25 18.69
C VAL A 349 -16.41 -26.45 18.92
N VAL A 350 -15.90 -27.64 18.77
CA VAL A 350 -16.67 -28.89 18.92
C VAL A 350 -16.49 -29.44 20.33
N GLN A 351 -17.60 -29.52 21.10
CA GLN A 351 -17.65 -29.95 22.50
C GLN A 351 -18.58 -31.13 22.70
#